data_0fc168b772138a8ebdc7966664352fcd
#
_entry.id   0fc168b772138a8ebdc7966664352fcd
#
_cell.length_a   1.000
_cell.length_b   1.000
_cell.length_c   1.000
_cell.angle_alpha   90.00
_cell.angle_beta   90.00
_cell.angle_gamma   90.00
#
_symmetry.space_group_name_H-M   'P 1'
#
loop_
_entity.id
_entity.type
_entity.pdbx_description
1 polymer ?
#
loop_
_entity_poly.entity_id
_entity_poly.type
_entity_poly.pdbx_seq_one_letter_code
_entity_poly.pdbx_strand_id
1 'polypeptide(L)'
;MSLSRKSFLKVAGLGALAAGSKAFGLPSKPFEDARSAAKKIKITGVEIFLFDIPVTSPFITAIGTMTAVNDLLVRIHTDQGLFGLGEACPFAPITGETQATNAAAAASIRDMIVGKDPLAIDALLREIGPLVHSNPSVVAAFDMALFDILGKVAGLPLFRLLGGSKNVFETDITTGLDTLEKMTAEAKGYADRGYKTLKVKVGLDPDDDYANVAAIRAAVGPKIAIHIDANQGWTVAQAVYALRKMAPLAIEFCEQPVLASDTAGLKAVRSESPIAIMADEALFGPVDAIKLVRAEACDSFNIKVMKAGGLLNSIRIAHIADAANIRCMVGCMFESRLALTAAAHVVASQANIVHADLDGNNEHAIDPITGGITVNAGRLTLPETPGLGCDVDPAFVTKLRKV
;
A
#
# COMPACT_ATOMS: atom_id res chain seq x y z
N MET A 1 14.98 -52.10 -14.83
CA MET A 1 14.58 -52.81 -13.59
C MET A 1 13.96 -51.79 -12.64
N SER A 2 12.64 -51.82 -12.51
CA SER A 2 11.88 -50.88 -11.68
C SER A 2 11.77 -51.44 -10.26
N LEU A 3 12.35 -50.75 -9.30
CA LEU A 3 12.21 -51.05 -7.87
C LEU A 3 10.92 -50.45 -7.33
N SER A 4 10.02 -51.26 -6.85
CA SER A 4 8.71 -50.92 -6.35
C SER A 4 8.79 -50.25 -4.97
N ARG A 5 7.89 -49.31 -4.72
CA ARG A 5 7.75 -48.54 -3.45
C ARG A 5 7.52 -49.37 -2.16
N LYS A 6 7.39 -50.70 -2.26
CA LYS A 6 7.18 -51.61 -1.12
C LYS A 6 8.46 -52.14 -0.46
N SER A 7 9.65 -51.91 -1.04
CA SER A 7 10.92 -52.43 -0.51
C SER A 7 11.65 -51.50 0.45
N PHE A 8 11.18 -50.26 0.65
CA PHE A 8 11.85 -49.26 1.50
C PHE A 8 11.42 -49.29 2.99
N LEU A 9 10.38 -50.08 3.34
CA LEU A 9 9.81 -50.08 4.70
C LEU A 9 10.20 -51.29 5.56
N LYS A 10 11.21 -52.08 5.18
CA LYS A 10 11.62 -53.31 5.90
C LYS A 10 13.02 -53.31 6.52
N VAL A 11 13.73 -52.19 6.57
CA VAL A 11 15.09 -52.10 7.15
C VAL A 11 15.17 -51.10 8.31
N ALA A 12 14.17 -50.98 9.13
CA ALA A 12 14.24 -50.24 10.40
C ALA A 12 13.55 -51.07 11.49
N GLY A 13 14.12 -52.19 11.83
CA GLY A 13 13.71 -52.99 12.93
C GLY A 13 14.91 -53.61 13.66
N LEU A 14 15.00 -53.31 14.95
CA LEU A 14 15.82 -53.91 16.02
C LEU A 14 17.27 -53.40 16.18
N GLY A 15 17.42 -52.59 17.19
CA GLY A 15 18.65 -52.23 17.87
C GLY A 15 18.31 -51.44 19.15
N ALA A 16 17.72 -52.13 20.14
CA ALA A 16 17.56 -51.55 21.47
C ALA A 16 18.92 -51.41 22.17
N LEU A 17 19.45 -50.19 22.28
CA LEU A 17 20.51 -49.83 23.21
C LEU A 17 19.93 -48.91 24.24
N ALA A 18 19.72 -49.45 25.44
CA ALA A 18 19.43 -48.70 26.62
C ALA A 18 20.65 -47.86 27.02
N ALA A 19 20.63 -46.58 26.71
CA ALA A 19 21.50 -45.57 27.29
C ALA A 19 20.61 -44.40 27.77
N GLY A 20 20.65 -44.12 29.06
CA GLY A 20 19.78 -43.18 29.74
C GLY A 20 19.72 -41.79 29.10
N SER A 21 18.69 -41.55 28.36
CA SER A 21 18.30 -40.22 27.97
C SER A 21 17.59 -39.57 29.15
N LYS A 22 18.28 -38.64 29.84
CA LYS A 22 17.56 -37.61 30.60
C LYS A 22 16.65 -36.90 29.59
N ALA A 23 15.38 -37.28 29.59
CA ALA A 23 14.35 -36.56 28.87
C ALA A 23 14.40 -35.09 29.33
N PHE A 24 14.78 -34.21 28.44
CA PHE A 24 14.49 -32.79 28.58
C PHE A 24 12.95 -32.70 28.59
N GLY A 25 12.39 -32.71 29.80
CA GLY A 25 10.98 -32.43 30.02
C GLY A 25 10.71 -31.00 29.57
N LEU A 26 10.30 -30.85 28.33
CA LEU A 26 9.61 -29.63 27.91
C LEU A 26 8.36 -29.52 28.78
N PRO A 27 8.11 -28.40 29.46
CA PRO A 27 6.93 -28.24 30.27
C PRO A 27 5.69 -28.35 29.35
N SER A 28 4.89 -29.38 29.54
CA SER A 28 3.66 -29.61 28.77
C SER A 28 2.53 -28.61 29.11
N LYS A 29 2.72 -27.76 30.10
CA LYS A 29 1.76 -26.76 30.56
C LYS A 29 1.64 -25.44 29.80
N PRO A 30 2.66 -24.91 29.09
CA PRO A 30 2.51 -23.61 28.42
C PRO A 30 1.53 -23.60 27.25
N PHE A 31 1.30 -24.74 26.59
CA PHE A 31 0.43 -24.81 25.41
C PHE A 31 -1.07 -25.00 25.72
N GLU A 32 -1.40 -25.65 26.85
CA GLU A 32 -2.80 -25.78 27.28
C GLU A 32 -3.32 -24.46 27.88
N ASP A 33 -2.49 -23.75 28.63
CA ASP A 33 -2.85 -22.46 29.20
C ASP A 33 -2.97 -21.37 28.09
N ALA A 34 -2.16 -21.43 27.05
CA ALA A 34 -2.27 -20.53 25.88
C ALA A 34 -3.55 -20.79 25.06
N ARG A 35 -4.04 -22.03 24.95
CA ARG A 35 -5.31 -22.35 24.31
C ARG A 35 -6.52 -21.90 25.12
N SER A 36 -6.46 -21.93 26.45
CA SER A 36 -7.54 -21.46 27.32
C SER A 36 -7.59 -19.94 27.46
N ALA A 37 -6.45 -19.25 27.19
CA ALA A 37 -6.32 -17.80 27.27
C ALA A 37 -6.71 -17.06 26.00
N ALA A 38 -6.92 -17.73 24.87
CA ALA A 38 -7.51 -17.13 23.68
C ALA A 38 -8.99 -16.81 23.95
N LYS A 39 -9.26 -15.78 24.77
CA LYS A 39 -10.61 -15.25 24.93
C LYS A 39 -11.16 -14.96 23.54
N LYS A 40 -12.30 -15.58 23.21
CA LYS A 40 -13.02 -15.26 21.97
C LYS A 40 -13.32 -13.77 21.98
N ILE A 41 -12.71 -13.04 21.07
CA ILE A 41 -12.97 -11.62 20.86
C ILE A 41 -14.07 -11.46 19.83
N LYS A 42 -14.96 -10.47 20.02
CA LYS A 42 -16.06 -10.18 19.10
C LYS A 42 -16.16 -8.69 18.81
N ILE A 43 -16.54 -8.39 17.59
CA ILE A 43 -16.92 -7.04 17.18
C ILE A 43 -18.23 -6.66 17.87
N THR A 44 -18.23 -5.58 18.64
CA THR A 44 -19.43 -5.06 19.35
C THR A 44 -20.10 -3.92 18.61
N GLY A 45 -19.37 -3.23 17.73
CA GLY A 45 -19.90 -2.11 16.97
C GLY A 45 -18.88 -1.55 15.99
N VAL A 46 -19.37 -0.78 15.05
CA VAL A 46 -18.55 -0.05 14.07
C VAL A 46 -19.06 1.38 14.01
N GLU A 47 -18.15 2.32 14.11
CA GLU A 47 -18.41 3.74 13.88
C GLU A 47 -17.81 4.12 12.54
N ILE A 48 -18.55 4.92 11.79
CA ILE A 48 -18.16 5.42 10.46
C ILE A 48 -18.31 6.93 10.50
N PHE A 49 -17.25 7.65 10.10
CA PHE A 49 -17.25 9.10 10.09
C PHE A 49 -16.84 9.62 8.71
N LEU A 50 -17.44 10.72 8.25
CA LEU A 50 -16.91 11.50 7.16
C LEU A 50 -15.63 12.19 7.65
N PHE A 51 -14.53 11.93 6.95
CA PHE A 51 -13.19 12.33 7.37
C PHE A 51 -12.63 13.32 6.35
N ASP A 52 -13.08 14.56 6.48
CA ASP A 52 -12.71 15.64 5.56
C ASP A 52 -11.48 16.38 6.08
N ILE A 53 -10.44 16.47 5.23
CA ILE A 53 -9.21 17.19 5.54
C ILE A 53 -9.03 18.28 4.49
N PRO A 54 -8.92 19.57 4.91
CA PRO A 54 -8.61 20.67 4.00
C PRO A 54 -7.21 20.50 3.40
N VAL A 55 -7.03 20.92 2.14
CA VAL A 55 -5.71 20.98 1.49
C VAL A 55 -5.20 22.41 1.44
N THR A 56 -3.87 22.56 1.43
CA THR A 56 -3.20 23.87 1.35
C THR A 56 -3.21 24.45 -0.06
N SER A 57 -3.15 23.57 -1.06
CA SER A 57 -3.16 23.90 -2.49
C SER A 57 -3.77 22.75 -3.30
N PRO A 58 -4.36 23.04 -4.48
CA PRO A 58 -4.79 21.99 -5.40
C PRO A 58 -3.59 21.17 -5.89
N PHE A 59 -3.75 19.84 -5.93
CA PHE A 59 -2.76 18.93 -6.47
C PHE A 59 -3.20 18.43 -7.86
N ILE A 60 -2.34 18.62 -8.89
CA ILE A 60 -2.70 18.40 -10.29
C ILE A 60 -1.93 17.22 -10.86
N THR A 61 -2.66 16.31 -11.51
CA THR A 61 -2.14 15.17 -12.27
C THR A 61 -2.77 15.13 -13.67
N ALA A 62 -2.30 14.27 -14.55
CA ALA A 62 -2.88 14.12 -15.90
C ALA A 62 -4.36 13.64 -15.89
N ILE A 63 -4.82 13.00 -14.82
CA ILE A 63 -6.19 12.46 -14.69
C ILE A 63 -7.13 13.32 -13.84
N GLY A 64 -6.66 14.44 -13.29
CA GLY A 64 -7.52 15.34 -12.53
C GLY A 64 -6.81 16.19 -11.49
N THR A 65 -7.60 17.04 -10.85
CA THR A 65 -7.15 17.95 -9.79
C THR A 65 -7.85 17.59 -8.49
N MET A 66 -7.07 17.41 -7.42
CA MET A 66 -7.58 17.23 -6.06
C MET A 66 -7.55 18.57 -5.32
N THR A 67 -8.72 18.96 -4.80
CA THR A 67 -8.91 20.23 -4.08
C THR A 67 -9.37 20.02 -2.64
N ALA A 68 -9.68 18.78 -2.26
CA ALA A 68 -10.10 18.39 -0.92
C ALA A 68 -9.84 16.89 -0.73
N VAL A 69 -9.63 16.48 0.50
CA VAL A 69 -9.63 15.08 0.93
C VAL A 69 -10.99 14.79 1.54
N ASN A 70 -11.73 13.85 0.94
CA ASN A 70 -13.07 13.45 1.38
C ASN A 70 -13.06 11.95 1.65
N ASP A 71 -12.50 11.58 2.79
CA ASP A 71 -12.27 10.21 3.20
C ASP A 71 -13.35 9.68 4.14
N LEU A 72 -13.27 8.42 4.50
CA LEU A 72 -14.01 7.84 5.60
C LEU A 72 -13.05 7.31 6.67
N LEU A 73 -13.34 7.60 7.93
CA LEU A 73 -12.74 6.93 9.06
C LEU A 73 -13.67 5.81 9.55
N VAL A 74 -13.11 4.61 9.69
CA VAL A 74 -13.79 3.44 10.25
C VAL A 74 -13.14 3.10 11.59
N ARG A 75 -13.96 2.92 12.64
CA ARG A 75 -13.52 2.44 13.96
C ARG A 75 -14.33 1.20 14.32
N ILE A 76 -13.64 0.06 14.49
CA ILE A 76 -14.24 -1.22 14.87
C ILE A 76 -13.99 -1.46 16.36
N HIS A 77 -15.04 -1.59 17.15
CA HIS A 77 -14.99 -1.86 18.59
C HIS A 77 -15.11 -3.35 18.89
N THR A 78 -14.49 -3.77 19.99
CA THR A 78 -14.53 -5.16 20.46
C THR A 78 -15.06 -5.28 21.90
N ASP A 79 -15.50 -6.49 22.28
CA ASP A 79 -15.95 -6.82 23.65
C ASP A 79 -14.81 -6.86 24.67
N GLN A 80 -13.56 -6.70 24.24
CA GLN A 80 -12.39 -6.59 25.12
C GLN A 80 -11.91 -5.14 25.32
N GLY A 81 -12.70 -4.15 24.88
CA GLY A 81 -12.35 -2.74 24.99
C GLY A 81 -11.28 -2.26 24.02
N LEU A 82 -10.80 -3.13 23.12
CA LEU A 82 -9.91 -2.74 22.03
C LEU A 82 -10.74 -2.18 20.87
N PHE A 83 -10.14 -1.29 20.10
CA PHE A 83 -10.68 -0.87 18.82
C PHE A 83 -9.58 -0.82 17.75
N GLY A 84 -10.00 -0.96 16.50
CA GLY A 84 -9.13 -0.79 15.34
C GLY A 84 -9.59 0.35 14.47
N LEU A 85 -8.65 0.99 13.80
CA LEU A 85 -8.85 2.13 12.91
C LEU A 85 -8.50 1.78 11.48
N GLY A 86 -9.26 2.34 10.56
CA GLY A 86 -8.94 2.29 9.13
C GLY A 86 -9.55 3.47 8.40
N GLU A 87 -9.01 3.75 7.25
CA GLU A 87 -9.36 4.88 6.41
C GLU A 87 -9.63 4.42 4.99
N ALA A 88 -10.68 4.96 4.39
CA ALA A 88 -10.95 4.84 2.96
C ALA A 88 -10.71 6.19 2.30
N CYS A 89 -9.79 6.23 1.34
CA CYS A 89 -9.52 7.41 0.53
C CYS A 89 -9.96 7.14 -0.92
N PRO A 90 -11.22 7.45 -1.27
CA PRO A 90 -11.72 7.26 -2.61
C PRO A 90 -11.19 8.36 -3.54
N PHE A 91 -10.81 7.96 -4.76
CA PHE A 91 -10.52 8.90 -5.82
C PHE A 91 -11.23 8.45 -7.11
N ALA A 92 -12.33 9.11 -7.43
CA ALA A 92 -13.25 8.68 -8.49
C ALA A 92 -12.58 8.41 -9.86
N PRO A 93 -11.59 9.20 -10.33
CA PRO A 93 -10.89 8.92 -11.58
C PRO A 93 -10.11 7.58 -11.59
N ILE A 94 -9.73 7.05 -10.42
CA ILE A 94 -8.99 5.79 -10.30
C ILE A 94 -9.89 4.67 -9.78
N THR A 95 -10.50 4.84 -8.58
CA THR A 95 -11.26 3.77 -7.93
C THR A 95 -12.73 3.73 -8.34
N GLY A 96 -13.25 4.79 -8.96
CA GLY A 96 -14.66 4.92 -9.28
C GLY A 96 -15.55 5.23 -8.07
N GLU A 97 -14.94 5.39 -6.89
CA GLU A 97 -15.60 5.62 -5.62
C GLU A 97 -15.65 7.09 -5.25
N THR A 98 -16.61 7.45 -4.41
CA THR A 98 -16.71 8.74 -3.73
C THR A 98 -16.92 8.52 -2.23
N GLN A 99 -16.74 9.55 -1.41
CA GLN A 99 -17.06 9.47 0.02
C GLN A 99 -18.49 8.98 0.26
N ALA A 100 -19.47 9.45 -0.55
CA ALA A 100 -20.87 9.06 -0.41
C ALA A 100 -21.10 7.57 -0.73
N THR A 101 -20.49 7.05 -1.80
CA THR A 101 -20.59 5.61 -2.14
C THR A 101 -19.92 4.75 -1.08
N ASN A 102 -18.76 5.18 -0.58
CA ASN A 102 -18.06 4.50 0.51
C ASN A 102 -18.85 4.51 1.82
N ALA A 103 -19.54 5.62 2.13
CA ALA A 103 -20.38 5.70 3.34
C ALA A 103 -21.56 4.69 3.27
N ALA A 104 -22.21 4.59 2.13
CA ALA A 104 -23.28 3.61 1.92
C ALA A 104 -22.79 2.16 1.99
N ALA A 105 -21.65 1.87 1.36
CA ALA A 105 -21.01 0.56 1.40
C ALA A 105 -20.57 0.18 2.81
N ALA A 106 -19.93 1.13 3.53
CA ALA A 106 -19.48 0.93 4.91
C ALA A 106 -20.63 0.60 5.87
N ALA A 107 -21.81 1.21 5.69
CA ALA A 107 -22.99 0.89 6.50
C ALA A 107 -23.41 -0.58 6.32
N SER A 108 -23.41 -1.09 5.09
CA SER A 108 -23.74 -2.49 4.80
C SER A 108 -22.70 -3.46 5.40
N ILE A 109 -21.41 -3.11 5.35
CA ILE A 109 -20.34 -3.90 5.96
C ILE A 109 -20.50 -3.91 7.48
N ARG A 110 -20.75 -2.75 8.11
CA ARG A 110 -20.99 -2.63 9.56
C ARG A 110 -22.04 -3.64 10.03
N ASP A 111 -23.20 -3.65 9.38
CA ASP A 111 -24.32 -4.49 9.77
C ASP A 111 -24.03 -5.99 9.64
N MET A 112 -23.13 -6.35 8.68
CA MET A 112 -22.72 -7.73 8.46
C MET A 112 -21.67 -8.23 9.46
N ILE A 113 -20.72 -7.39 9.92
CA ILE A 113 -19.57 -7.86 10.71
C ILE A 113 -19.79 -7.85 12.22
N VAL A 114 -20.77 -7.11 12.72
CA VAL A 114 -21.08 -7.06 14.17
C VAL A 114 -21.40 -8.47 14.70
N GLY A 115 -20.80 -8.81 15.84
CA GLY A 115 -20.88 -10.12 16.48
C GLY A 115 -19.87 -11.15 15.98
N LYS A 116 -19.14 -10.87 14.89
CA LYS A 116 -18.12 -11.78 14.35
C LYS A 116 -16.77 -11.61 15.05
N ASP A 117 -15.87 -12.57 14.80
CA ASP A 117 -14.49 -12.56 15.29
C ASP A 117 -13.63 -11.65 14.41
N PRO A 118 -13.07 -10.53 14.94
CA PRO A 118 -12.22 -9.62 14.16
C PRO A 118 -10.90 -10.24 13.73
N LEU A 119 -10.47 -11.34 14.34
CA LEU A 119 -9.22 -12.01 13.98
C LEU A 119 -9.37 -12.96 12.79
N ALA A 120 -10.61 -13.27 12.40
CA ALA A 120 -10.90 -14.08 11.21
C ALA A 120 -10.84 -13.23 9.91
N ILE A 121 -9.77 -12.46 9.72
CA ILE A 121 -9.63 -11.41 8.70
C ILE A 121 -9.93 -11.93 7.30
N ASP A 122 -9.26 -12.98 6.84
CA ASP A 122 -9.47 -13.53 5.48
C ASP A 122 -10.93 -13.97 5.26
N ALA A 123 -11.56 -14.60 6.27
CA ALA A 123 -12.95 -15.02 6.18
C ALA A 123 -13.90 -13.81 6.08
N LEU A 124 -13.68 -12.79 6.89
CA LEU A 124 -14.47 -11.55 6.87
C LEU A 124 -14.33 -10.85 5.51
N LEU A 125 -13.13 -10.70 4.99
CA LEU A 125 -12.88 -10.03 3.71
C LEU A 125 -13.47 -10.80 2.52
N ARG A 126 -13.54 -12.13 2.58
CA ARG A 126 -14.25 -12.95 1.57
C ARG A 126 -15.76 -12.72 1.58
N GLU A 127 -16.34 -12.37 2.71
CA GLU A 127 -17.75 -12.01 2.80
C GLU A 127 -17.99 -10.54 2.41
N ILE A 128 -17.08 -9.63 2.80
CA ILE A 128 -17.15 -8.19 2.48
C ILE A 128 -17.05 -7.94 0.96
N GLY A 129 -16.09 -8.57 0.29
CA GLY A 129 -15.80 -8.29 -1.12
C GLY A 129 -17.00 -8.43 -2.05
N PRO A 130 -17.77 -9.54 -2.02
CA PRO A 130 -18.98 -9.68 -2.83
C PRO A 130 -20.10 -8.70 -2.46
N LEU A 131 -20.18 -8.28 -1.19
CA LEU A 131 -21.21 -7.34 -0.73
C LEU A 131 -21.03 -5.95 -1.33
N VAL A 132 -19.77 -5.52 -1.51
CA VAL A 132 -19.41 -4.17 -1.96
C VAL A 132 -18.49 -4.22 -3.17
N HIS A 133 -18.89 -5.02 -4.18
CA HIS A 133 -18.11 -5.20 -5.40
C HIS A 133 -17.69 -3.85 -6.02
N SER A 134 -16.44 -3.75 -6.45
CA SER A 134 -15.86 -2.53 -7.04
C SER A 134 -15.79 -1.31 -6.11
N ASN A 135 -15.70 -1.54 -4.78
CA ASN A 135 -15.45 -0.49 -3.80
C ASN A 135 -14.19 -0.84 -2.97
N PRO A 136 -12.99 -0.85 -3.58
CA PRO A 136 -11.79 -1.31 -2.91
C PRO A 136 -11.36 -0.40 -1.75
N SER A 137 -11.55 0.92 -1.82
CA SER A 137 -11.08 1.81 -0.75
C SER A 137 -11.86 1.61 0.55
N VAL A 138 -13.18 1.37 0.49
CA VAL A 138 -13.94 1.05 1.71
C VAL A 138 -13.55 -0.32 2.27
N VAL A 139 -13.27 -1.30 1.42
CA VAL A 139 -12.75 -2.61 1.87
C VAL A 139 -11.42 -2.43 2.58
N ALA A 140 -10.53 -1.56 2.05
CA ALA A 140 -9.25 -1.25 2.68
C ALA A 140 -9.41 -0.66 4.09
N ALA A 141 -10.40 0.20 4.33
CA ALA A 141 -10.66 0.75 5.66
C ALA A 141 -11.00 -0.35 6.68
N PHE A 142 -11.85 -1.30 6.31
CA PHE A 142 -12.19 -2.41 7.20
C PHE A 142 -11.03 -3.38 7.38
N ASP A 143 -10.28 -3.69 6.32
CA ASP A 143 -9.06 -4.51 6.38
C ASP A 143 -8.03 -3.89 7.35
N MET A 144 -7.70 -2.60 7.20
CA MET A 144 -6.80 -1.90 8.10
C MET A 144 -7.24 -1.97 9.56
N ALA A 145 -8.54 -1.71 9.83
CA ALA A 145 -9.07 -1.74 11.19
C ALA A 145 -8.98 -3.14 11.82
N LEU A 146 -9.21 -4.20 11.05
CA LEU A 146 -9.07 -5.58 11.50
C LEU A 146 -7.59 -5.93 11.78
N PHE A 147 -6.66 -5.51 10.91
CA PHE A 147 -5.23 -5.70 11.15
C PHE A 147 -4.71 -4.89 12.33
N ASP A 148 -5.24 -3.69 12.58
CA ASP A 148 -4.91 -2.89 13.75
C ASP A 148 -5.33 -3.62 15.05
N ILE A 149 -6.54 -4.20 15.08
CA ILE A 149 -7.00 -5.06 16.19
C ILE A 149 -6.06 -6.26 16.36
N LEU A 150 -5.70 -6.94 15.27
CA LEU A 150 -4.80 -8.10 15.30
C LEU A 150 -3.45 -7.75 15.92
N GLY A 151 -2.84 -6.65 15.53
CA GLY A 151 -1.57 -6.17 16.09
C GLY A 151 -1.70 -5.81 17.58
N LYS A 152 -2.79 -5.15 17.99
CA LYS A 152 -3.09 -4.80 19.37
C LYS A 152 -3.30 -6.05 20.25
N VAL A 153 -4.02 -7.05 19.75
CA VAL A 153 -4.22 -8.34 20.45
C VAL A 153 -2.90 -9.10 20.57
N ALA A 154 -2.06 -9.08 19.54
CA ALA A 154 -0.75 -9.72 19.55
C ALA A 154 0.29 -8.97 20.38
N GLY A 155 0.03 -7.71 20.74
CA GLY A 155 1.00 -6.84 21.44
C GLY A 155 2.20 -6.46 20.59
N LEU A 156 2.09 -6.48 19.26
CA LEU A 156 3.17 -6.23 18.31
C LEU A 156 2.81 -5.12 17.31
N PRO A 157 3.81 -4.31 16.88
CA PRO A 157 3.62 -3.47 15.71
C PRO A 157 3.32 -4.33 14.49
N LEU A 158 2.45 -3.84 13.62
CA LEU A 158 1.92 -4.64 12.53
C LEU A 158 3.02 -5.16 11.58
N PHE A 159 4.03 -4.34 11.25
CA PHE A 159 5.12 -4.79 10.38
C PHE A 159 5.87 -6.01 10.94
N ARG A 160 6.04 -6.09 12.28
CA ARG A 160 6.67 -7.25 12.94
C ARG A 160 5.81 -8.48 12.84
N LEU A 161 4.50 -8.32 13.06
CA LEU A 161 3.54 -9.41 12.94
C LEU A 161 3.49 -9.99 11.51
N LEU A 162 3.71 -9.13 10.51
CA LEU A 162 3.79 -9.50 9.09
C LEU A 162 5.18 -9.99 8.65
N GLY A 163 6.14 -10.16 9.57
CA GLY A 163 7.46 -10.73 9.30
C GLY A 163 8.56 -9.71 9.01
N GLY A 164 8.28 -8.42 9.07
CA GLY A 164 9.26 -7.35 8.86
C GLY A 164 10.26 -7.21 10.00
N SER A 165 11.46 -6.76 9.66
CA SER A 165 12.56 -6.57 10.61
C SER A 165 13.05 -5.13 10.72
N LYS A 166 12.71 -4.27 9.76
CA LYS A 166 13.15 -2.87 9.70
C LYS A 166 11.92 -1.96 9.77
N ASN A 167 12.04 -0.89 10.55
CA ASN A 167 11.01 0.13 10.69
C ASN A 167 11.42 1.48 10.07
N VAL A 168 12.54 1.51 9.32
CA VAL A 168 13.06 2.72 8.67
C VAL A 168 13.38 2.41 7.22
N PHE A 169 12.90 3.27 6.31
CA PHE A 169 13.17 3.20 4.88
C PHE A 169 13.03 4.60 4.25
N GLU A 170 13.38 4.74 2.98
CA GLU A 170 13.26 6.00 2.25
C GLU A 170 11.92 6.04 1.51
N THR A 171 11.30 7.22 1.42
CA THR A 171 10.17 7.52 0.54
C THR A 171 10.57 8.63 -0.42
N ASP A 172 9.98 8.67 -1.59
CA ASP A 172 10.11 9.81 -2.51
C ASP A 172 9.20 10.97 -2.09
N ILE A 173 9.18 12.01 -2.89
CA ILE A 173 8.28 13.15 -2.78
C ILE A 173 7.87 13.61 -4.17
N THR A 174 6.59 13.91 -4.33
CA THR A 174 5.99 14.20 -5.62
C THR A 174 5.98 15.69 -5.94
N THR A 175 6.40 16.03 -7.15
CA THR A 175 6.14 17.32 -7.79
C THR A 175 4.96 17.17 -8.74
N GLY A 176 3.86 17.89 -8.45
CA GLY A 176 2.65 17.92 -9.27
C GLY A 176 2.85 18.68 -10.58
N LEU A 177 1.85 18.61 -11.49
CA LEU A 177 1.87 19.37 -12.73
C LEU A 177 1.65 20.86 -12.46
N ASP A 178 2.57 21.69 -12.94
CA ASP A 178 2.52 23.17 -12.90
C ASP A 178 3.42 23.74 -14.01
N THR A 179 3.73 25.03 -13.97
CA THR A 179 4.70 25.64 -14.89
C THR A 179 6.10 25.08 -14.65
N LEU A 180 6.93 25.06 -15.70
CA LEU A 180 8.32 24.61 -15.65
C LEU A 180 9.10 25.24 -14.48
N GLU A 181 8.94 26.55 -14.29
CA GLU A 181 9.63 27.30 -13.25
C GLU A 181 9.24 26.81 -11.85
N LYS A 182 7.93 26.61 -11.60
CA LYS A 182 7.43 26.14 -10.31
C LYS A 182 7.87 24.70 -10.03
N MET A 183 7.67 23.80 -10.99
CA MET A 183 8.09 22.40 -10.85
C MET A 183 9.59 22.30 -10.56
N THR A 184 10.41 23.08 -11.28
CA THR A 184 11.88 23.11 -11.08
C THR A 184 12.26 23.66 -9.70
N ALA A 185 11.62 24.74 -9.27
CA ALA A 185 11.88 25.35 -7.96
C ALA A 185 11.46 24.43 -6.82
N GLU A 186 10.32 23.78 -6.94
CA GLU A 186 9.81 22.82 -5.96
C GLU A 186 10.73 21.59 -5.84
N ALA A 187 11.06 20.96 -6.96
CA ALA A 187 11.98 19.82 -7.01
C ALA A 187 13.35 20.15 -6.39
N LYS A 188 13.90 21.35 -6.70
CA LYS A 188 15.13 21.82 -6.07
C LYS A 188 14.96 22.01 -4.58
N GLY A 189 13.85 22.57 -4.14
CA GLY A 189 13.53 22.75 -2.72
C GLY A 189 13.46 21.42 -1.96
N TYR A 190 12.94 20.36 -2.57
CA TYR A 190 12.93 19.01 -2.01
C TYR A 190 14.34 18.43 -1.89
N ALA A 191 15.14 18.53 -2.95
CA ALA A 191 16.54 18.08 -2.93
C ALA A 191 17.37 18.82 -1.86
N ASP A 192 17.20 20.15 -1.75
CA ASP A 192 17.88 20.98 -0.74
C ASP A 192 17.45 20.59 0.71
N ARG A 193 16.23 20.09 0.91
CA ARG A 193 15.74 19.53 2.17
C ARG A 193 16.25 18.13 2.48
N GLY A 194 16.98 17.50 1.55
CA GLY A 194 17.63 16.21 1.75
C GLY A 194 16.88 14.99 1.20
N TYR A 195 15.79 15.18 0.44
CA TYR A 195 15.17 14.09 -0.29
C TYR A 195 16.11 13.53 -1.35
N LYS A 196 16.16 12.21 -1.47
CA LYS A 196 17.06 11.51 -2.40
C LYS A 196 16.37 11.04 -3.66
N THR A 197 15.04 11.00 -3.63
CA THR A 197 14.19 10.54 -4.71
C THR A 197 13.06 11.52 -4.93
N LEU A 198 12.83 11.89 -6.18
CA LEU A 198 11.73 12.75 -6.60
C LEU A 198 10.82 11.98 -7.56
N LYS A 199 9.52 12.09 -7.35
CA LYS A 199 8.51 11.68 -8.33
C LYS A 199 8.02 12.91 -9.08
N VAL A 200 8.06 12.89 -10.41
CA VAL A 200 7.66 14.01 -11.25
C VAL A 200 6.44 13.61 -12.07
N LYS A 201 5.35 14.37 -11.92
CA LYS A 201 4.16 14.15 -12.74
C LYS A 201 4.41 14.65 -14.16
N VAL A 202 4.01 13.84 -15.15
CA VAL A 202 4.07 14.04 -16.58
C VAL A 202 2.75 13.55 -17.21
N GLY A 203 2.67 13.39 -18.52
CA GLY A 203 1.53 12.76 -19.19
C GLY A 203 0.62 13.75 -19.93
N LEU A 204 1.09 14.97 -20.19
CA LEU A 204 0.38 15.95 -21.02
C LEU A 204 0.94 15.94 -22.45
N ASP A 205 1.89 16.79 -22.74
CA ASP A 205 2.58 16.83 -24.02
C ASP A 205 4.01 16.27 -23.88
N PRO A 206 4.42 15.30 -24.70
CA PRO A 206 5.75 14.68 -24.58
C PRO A 206 6.95 15.62 -24.65
N ASP A 207 6.86 16.73 -25.41
CA ASP A 207 7.94 17.69 -25.54
C ASP A 207 8.02 18.63 -24.34
N ASP A 208 6.89 19.08 -23.81
CA ASP A 208 6.80 19.87 -22.59
C ASP A 208 7.19 19.02 -21.36
N ASP A 209 6.72 17.77 -21.30
CA ASP A 209 7.10 16.82 -20.25
C ASP A 209 8.62 16.58 -20.22
N TYR A 210 9.24 16.41 -21.41
CA TYR A 210 10.69 16.32 -21.50
C TYR A 210 11.38 17.60 -21.01
N ALA A 211 10.88 18.78 -21.39
CA ALA A 211 11.49 20.05 -20.99
C ALA A 211 11.44 20.21 -19.46
N ASN A 212 10.31 19.88 -18.84
CA ASN A 212 10.13 19.90 -17.38
C ASN A 212 11.10 18.97 -16.67
N VAL A 213 11.17 17.70 -17.09
CA VAL A 213 12.04 16.70 -16.46
C VAL A 213 13.52 17.03 -16.67
N ALA A 214 13.90 17.56 -17.85
CA ALA A 214 15.28 18.00 -18.14
C ALA A 214 15.69 19.19 -17.27
N ALA A 215 14.81 20.18 -17.09
CA ALA A 215 15.07 21.31 -16.20
C ALA A 215 15.20 20.88 -14.74
N ILE A 216 14.32 19.98 -14.26
CA ILE A 216 14.41 19.40 -12.92
C ILE A 216 15.75 18.65 -12.77
N ARG A 217 16.10 17.77 -13.71
CA ARG A 217 17.39 17.04 -13.66
C ARG A 217 18.58 17.98 -13.59
N ALA A 218 18.57 19.06 -14.38
CA ALA A 218 19.64 20.06 -14.34
C ALA A 218 19.74 20.78 -12.99
N ALA A 219 18.59 21.06 -12.35
CA ALA A 219 18.53 21.77 -11.09
C ALA A 219 18.94 20.90 -9.88
N VAL A 220 18.55 19.61 -9.87
CA VAL A 220 18.80 18.71 -8.73
C VAL A 220 20.10 17.91 -8.85
N GLY A 221 20.66 17.84 -10.05
CA GLY A 221 21.91 17.13 -10.34
C GLY A 221 21.75 15.61 -10.45
N PRO A 222 22.84 14.88 -10.73
CA PRO A 222 22.78 13.45 -11.11
C PRO A 222 22.61 12.49 -9.93
N LYS A 223 22.71 12.97 -8.67
CA LYS A 223 22.66 12.12 -7.48
C LYS A 223 21.23 11.87 -6.98
N ILE A 224 20.29 12.70 -7.38
CA ILE A 224 18.88 12.54 -7.01
C ILE A 224 18.25 11.53 -7.98
N ALA A 225 17.63 10.50 -7.45
CA ALA A 225 16.81 9.57 -8.24
C ALA A 225 15.55 10.31 -8.74
N ILE A 226 15.16 10.05 -9.99
CA ILE A 226 13.92 10.61 -10.55
C ILE A 226 13.07 9.45 -11.04
N HIS A 227 11.84 9.38 -10.54
CA HIS A 227 10.72 8.61 -11.05
C HIS A 227 9.82 9.56 -11.84
N ILE A 228 9.17 9.08 -12.89
CA ILE A 228 8.15 9.86 -13.60
C ILE A 228 6.83 9.09 -13.59
N ASP A 229 5.71 9.81 -13.51
CA ASP A 229 4.38 9.23 -13.50
C ASP A 229 3.48 9.97 -14.49
N ALA A 230 3.07 9.26 -15.53
CA ALA A 230 2.24 9.81 -16.59
C ALA A 230 0.74 9.67 -16.33
N ASN A 231 0.33 8.96 -15.27
CA ASN A 231 -1.08 8.74 -14.90
C ASN A 231 -1.97 8.45 -16.13
N GLN A 232 -1.55 7.53 -17.00
CA GLN A 232 -2.29 7.12 -18.21
C GLN A 232 -2.39 8.19 -19.33
N GLY A 233 -1.63 9.29 -19.24
CA GLY A 233 -1.85 10.48 -20.07
C GLY A 233 -1.36 10.35 -21.52
N TRP A 234 -0.52 9.36 -21.86
CA TRP A 234 0.02 9.20 -23.19
C TRP A 234 -0.64 8.09 -24.01
N THR A 235 -0.66 8.25 -25.32
CA THR A 235 -0.82 7.12 -26.25
C THR A 235 0.47 6.29 -26.29
N VAL A 236 0.40 5.05 -26.81
CA VAL A 236 1.60 4.19 -26.96
C VAL A 236 2.72 4.91 -27.74
N ALA A 237 2.39 5.59 -28.85
CA ALA A 237 3.37 6.30 -29.67
C ALA A 237 4.00 7.48 -28.91
N GLN A 238 3.21 8.25 -28.17
CA GLN A 238 3.69 9.35 -27.33
C GLN A 238 4.59 8.84 -26.21
N ALA A 239 4.18 7.76 -25.51
CA ALA A 239 4.98 7.16 -24.46
C ALA A 239 6.35 6.70 -24.95
N VAL A 240 6.39 5.94 -26.05
CA VAL A 240 7.66 5.49 -26.66
C VAL A 240 8.54 6.67 -27.09
N TYR A 241 7.95 7.70 -27.68
CA TYR A 241 8.67 8.92 -28.07
C TYR A 241 9.25 9.66 -26.85
N ALA A 242 8.41 9.93 -25.83
CA ALA A 242 8.81 10.64 -24.63
C ALA A 242 9.95 9.89 -23.90
N LEU A 243 9.77 8.59 -23.67
CA LEU A 243 10.72 7.78 -22.91
C LEU A 243 12.07 7.62 -23.62
N ARG A 244 12.07 7.50 -24.96
CA ARG A 244 13.33 7.51 -25.74
C ARG A 244 14.04 8.86 -25.66
N LYS A 245 13.29 9.96 -25.71
CA LYS A 245 13.84 11.32 -25.56
C LYS A 245 14.39 11.57 -24.17
N MET A 246 13.74 11.04 -23.12
CA MET A 246 14.14 11.16 -21.72
C MET A 246 15.27 10.20 -21.31
N ALA A 247 15.65 9.22 -22.11
CA ALA A 247 16.69 8.24 -21.78
C ALA A 247 17.99 8.84 -21.21
N PRO A 248 18.52 9.98 -21.74
CA PRO A 248 19.74 10.60 -21.21
C PRO A 248 19.58 11.22 -19.83
N LEU A 249 18.35 11.38 -19.32
CA LEU A 249 18.05 12.04 -18.06
C LEU A 249 18.19 11.12 -16.83
N ALA A 250 18.58 9.85 -17.01
CA ALA A 250 18.75 8.86 -15.95
C ALA A 250 17.50 8.70 -15.07
N ILE A 251 16.35 8.49 -15.70
CA ILE A 251 15.07 8.17 -15.04
C ILE A 251 15.10 6.70 -14.65
N GLU A 252 14.72 6.37 -13.40
CA GLU A 252 14.72 4.99 -12.93
C GLU A 252 13.55 4.19 -13.52
N PHE A 253 12.35 4.76 -13.53
CA PHE A 253 11.17 4.15 -14.15
C PHE A 253 10.12 5.20 -14.53
N CYS A 254 9.22 4.78 -15.42
CA CYS A 254 7.99 5.47 -15.77
C CYS A 254 6.78 4.69 -15.26
N GLU A 255 5.97 5.33 -14.42
CA GLU A 255 4.73 4.80 -13.89
C GLU A 255 3.58 5.08 -14.85
N GLN A 256 2.77 4.06 -15.13
CA GLN A 256 1.53 4.01 -15.91
C GLN A 256 1.49 4.98 -17.11
N PRO A 257 2.30 4.74 -18.15
CA PRO A 257 2.39 5.64 -19.30
C PRO A 257 1.11 5.70 -20.15
N VAL A 258 0.38 4.58 -20.23
CA VAL A 258 -0.81 4.43 -21.10
C VAL A 258 -2.02 3.98 -20.28
N LEU A 259 -3.21 4.02 -20.89
CA LEU A 259 -4.47 3.61 -20.23
C LEU A 259 -4.36 2.26 -19.51
N ALA A 260 -4.89 2.18 -18.31
CA ALA A 260 -4.93 0.96 -17.48
C ALA A 260 -5.57 -0.24 -18.18
N SER A 261 -6.58 0.03 -19.03
CA SER A 261 -7.28 -1.00 -19.82
C SER A 261 -6.46 -1.53 -21.00
N ASP A 262 -5.40 -0.84 -21.41
CA ASP A 262 -4.56 -1.20 -22.56
C ASP A 262 -3.29 -1.97 -22.14
N THR A 263 -3.49 -3.20 -21.66
CA THR A 263 -2.37 -4.09 -21.29
C THR A 263 -1.44 -4.38 -22.48
N ALA A 264 -1.98 -4.45 -23.69
CA ALA A 264 -1.17 -4.68 -24.89
C ALA A 264 -0.31 -3.46 -25.23
N GLY A 265 -0.88 -2.26 -25.11
CA GLY A 265 -0.14 -1.00 -25.26
C GLY A 265 0.94 -0.84 -24.19
N LEU A 266 0.65 -1.20 -22.92
CA LEU A 266 1.64 -1.18 -21.85
C LEU A 266 2.82 -2.11 -22.15
N LYS A 267 2.56 -3.33 -22.64
CA LYS A 267 3.60 -4.26 -23.13
C LYS A 267 4.40 -3.68 -24.29
N ALA A 268 3.74 -3.04 -25.25
CA ALA A 268 4.40 -2.42 -26.38
C ALA A 268 5.37 -1.29 -25.93
N VAL A 269 4.91 -0.42 -25.03
CA VAL A 269 5.76 0.63 -24.44
C VAL A 269 6.95 0.00 -23.73
N ARG A 270 6.73 -1.01 -22.85
CA ARG A 270 7.80 -1.71 -22.15
C ARG A 270 8.87 -2.26 -23.08
N SER A 271 8.45 -2.89 -24.19
CA SER A 271 9.37 -3.53 -25.12
C SER A 271 10.23 -2.54 -25.91
N GLU A 272 9.77 -1.30 -26.08
CA GLU A 272 10.44 -0.26 -26.88
C GLU A 272 11.10 0.84 -26.04
N SER A 273 10.81 0.89 -24.74
CA SER A 273 11.32 1.90 -23.82
C SER A 273 12.72 1.54 -23.31
N PRO A 274 13.66 2.49 -23.27
CA PRO A 274 14.93 2.33 -22.57
C PRO A 274 14.80 2.55 -21.05
N ILE A 275 13.63 2.99 -20.57
CA ILE A 275 13.30 3.25 -19.17
C ILE A 275 12.33 2.18 -18.72
N ALA A 276 12.54 1.62 -17.51
CA ALA A 276 11.66 0.59 -16.94
C ALA A 276 10.23 1.09 -16.78
N ILE A 277 9.25 0.20 -16.93
CA ILE A 277 7.82 0.52 -16.85
C ILE A 277 7.23 -0.04 -15.58
N MET A 278 6.53 0.80 -14.81
CA MET A 278 5.79 0.42 -13.63
C MET A 278 4.28 0.47 -13.89
N ALA A 279 3.56 -0.59 -13.49
CA ALA A 279 2.09 -0.60 -13.55
C ALA A 279 1.52 -0.03 -12.24
N ASP A 280 0.59 0.94 -12.35
CA ASP A 280 -0.17 1.52 -11.23
C ASP A 280 -1.67 1.29 -11.42
N GLU A 281 -2.34 2.07 -12.26
CA GLU A 281 -3.79 1.99 -12.45
C GLU A 281 -4.23 0.69 -13.13
N ALA A 282 -3.31 -0.02 -13.78
CA ALA A 282 -3.58 -1.36 -14.33
C ALA A 282 -3.56 -2.47 -13.25
N LEU A 283 -3.18 -2.15 -12.00
CA LEU A 283 -3.00 -3.09 -10.89
C LEU A 283 -3.94 -2.75 -9.73
N PHE A 284 -5.08 -3.39 -9.64
CA PHE A 284 -6.00 -3.25 -8.51
C PHE A 284 -5.87 -4.40 -7.52
N GLY A 285 -5.75 -5.62 -7.99
CA GLY A 285 -5.76 -6.78 -7.10
C GLY A 285 -4.84 -7.92 -7.54
N PRO A 286 -4.82 -9.02 -6.77
CA PRO A 286 -4.00 -10.19 -7.10
C PRO A 286 -4.29 -10.78 -8.48
N VAL A 287 -5.53 -10.67 -8.97
CA VAL A 287 -5.91 -11.15 -10.30
C VAL A 287 -5.24 -10.31 -11.40
N ASP A 288 -5.15 -8.99 -11.21
CA ASP A 288 -4.50 -8.10 -12.17
C ASP A 288 -2.99 -8.30 -12.16
N ALA A 289 -2.39 -8.52 -10.98
CA ALA A 289 -0.99 -8.90 -10.87
C ALA A 289 -0.66 -10.15 -11.73
N ILE A 290 -1.48 -11.20 -11.64
CA ILE A 290 -1.31 -12.40 -12.47
C ILE A 290 -1.46 -12.09 -13.97
N LYS A 291 -2.43 -11.25 -14.36
CA LYS A 291 -2.61 -10.83 -15.76
C LYS A 291 -1.41 -10.08 -16.29
N LEU A 292 -0.90 -9.10 -15.53
CA LEU A 292 0.26 -8.29 -15.90
C LEU A 292 1.54 -9.14 -16.02
N VAL A 293 1.78 -10.07 -15.07
CA VAL A 293 2.88 -11.04 -15.14
C VAL A 293 2.79 -11.89 -16.41
N ARG A 294 1.61 -12.48 -16.68
CA ARG A 294 1.41 -13.33 -17.87
C ARG A 294 1.57 -12.57 -19.18
N ALA A 295 1.15 -11.31 -19.21
CA ALA A 295 1.28 -10.46 -20.37
C ALA A 295 2.71 -9.93 -20.55
N GLU A 296 3.56 -10.03 -19.53
CA GLU A 296 4.88 -9.36 -19.49
C GLU A 296 4.75 -7.86 -19.77
N ALA A 297 3.74 -7.22 -19.17
CA ALA A 297 3.34 -5.87 -19.53
C ALA A 297 4.13 -4.76 -18.84
N CYS A 298 4.83 -5.05 -17.75
CA CYS A 298 5.61 -4.08 -16.98
C CYS A 298 6.82 -4.74 -16.31
N ASP A 299 7.72 -3.91 -15.77
CA ASP A 299 8.94 -4.33 -15.07
C ASP A 299 8.77 -4.33 -13.55
N SER A 300 7.82 -3.52 -13.05
CA SER A 300 7.55 -3.37 -11.61
C SER A 300 6.09 -3.01 -11.36
N PHE A 301 5.66 -3.13 -10.09
CA PHE A 301 4.31 -2.86 -9.63
C PHE A 301 4.29 -1.72 -8.63
N ASN A 302 3.36 -0.76 -8.78
CA ASN A 302 2.95 0.15 -7.72
C ASN A 302 1.69 -0.37 -7.03
N ILE A 303 1.87 -0.88 -5.81
CA ILE A 303 0.79 -1.37 -4.95
C ILE A 303 0.24 -0.18 -4.16
N LYS A 304 -1.06 0.11 -4.29
CA LYS A 304 -1.75 1.08 -3.43
C LYS A 304 -2.80 0.36 -2.60
N VAL A 305 -2.74 0.53 -1.28
CA VAL A 305 -3.63 -0.15 -0.33
C VAL A 305 -5.10 0.11 -0.67
N MET A 306 -5.42 1.33 -1.12
CA MET A 306 -6.77 1.74 -1.53
C MET A 306 -7.28 0.99 -2.76
N LYS A 307 -6.43 0.78 -3.78
CA LYS A 307 -6.78 0.01 -4.97
C LYS A 307 -6.88 -1.49 -4.68
N ALA A 308 -5.97 -1.98 -3.84
CA ALA A 308 -5.88 -3.40 -3.52
C ALA A 308 -7.05 -3.90 -2.63
N GLY A 309 -7.75 -2.99 -1.98
CA GLY A 309 -8.77 -3.35 -1.01
C GLY A 309 -8.18 -3.80 0.33
N GLY A 310 -7.04 -3.22 0.73
CA GLY A 310 -6.42 -3.42 2.04
C GLY A 310 -5.04 -4.07 2.00
N LEU A 311 -4.51 -4.28 3.21
CA LEU A 311 -3.17 -4.83 3.44
C LEU A 311 -3.06 -6.29 2.99
N LEU A 312 -4.11 -7.09 3.21
CA LEU A 312 -4.09 -8.52 2.87
C LEU A 312 -3.84 -8.73 1.37
N ASN A 313 -4.56 -8.00 0.51
CA ASN A 313 -4.37 -8.10 -0.93
C ASN A 313 -3.07 -7.44 -1.38
N SER A 314 -2.63 -6.35 -0.74
CA SER A 314 -1.33 -5.74 -1.01
C SER A 314 -0.18 -6.73 -0.79
N ILE A 315 -0.22 -7.50 0.29
CA ILE A 315 0.73 -8.58 0.58
C ILE A 315 0.63 -9.71 -0.45
N ARG A 316 -0.59 -10.10 -0.84
CA ARG A 316 -0.78 -11.12 -1.89
C ARG A 316 -0.19 -10.69 -3.24
N ILE A 317 -0.37 -9.42 -3.61
CA ILE A 317 0.24 -8.85 -4.83
C ILE A 317 1.76 -8.90 -4.71
N ALA A 318 2.32 -8.49 -3.57
CA ALA A 318 3.77 -8.55 -3.34
C ALA A 318 4.31 -9.98 -3.45
N HIS A 319 3.62 -10.99 -2.92
CA HIS A 319 4.02 -12.39 -3.05
C HIS A 319 3.94 -12.91 -4.50
N ILE A 320 2.93 -12.49 -5.27
CA ILE A 320 2.84 -12.83 -6.71
C ILE A 320 4.02 -12.20 -7.46
N ALA A 321 4.33 -10.93 -7.17
CA ALA A 321 5.45 -10.23 -7.77
C ALA A 321 6.79 -10.88 -7.42
N ASP A 322 7.00 -11.27 -6.15
CA ASP A 322 8.21 -11.95 -5.69
C ASP A 322 8.41 -13.29 -6.43
N ALA A 323 7.36 -14.09 -6.52
CA ALA A 323 7.38 -15.35 -7.25
C ALA A 323 7.67 -15.18 -8.77
N ALA A 324 7.36 -14.01 -9.33
CA ALA A 324 7.63 -13.62 -10.72
C ALA A 324 8.96 -12.83 -10.88
N ASN A 325 9.73 -12.65 -9.80
CA ASN A 325 10.94 -11.82 -9.77
C ASN A 325 10.70 -10.35 -10.21
N ILE A 326 9.52 -9.82 -9.83
CA ILE A 326 9.12 -8.42 -10.05
C ILE A 326 9.28 -7.66 -8.74
N ARG A 327 9.90 -6.48 -8.82
CA ARG A 327 10.00 -5.57 -7.67
C ARG A 327 8.75 -4.72 -7.55
N CYS A 328 8.50 -4.24 -6.33
CA CYS A 328 7.34 -3.41 -6.05
C CYS A 328 7.74 -2.08 -5.42
N MET A 329 6.87 -1.12 -5.62
CA MET A 329 6.69 0.09 -4.84
C MET A 329 5.36 -0.01 -4.07
N VAL A 330 5.25 0.62 -2.93
CA VAL A 330 3.96 0.95 -2.33
C VAL A 330 3.76 2.44 -2.45
N GLY A 331 2.71 2.81 -3.17
CA GLY A 331 2.30 4.20 -3.32
C GLY A 331 1.05 4.53 -2.51
N CYS A 332 0.65 5.78 -2.62
CA CYS A 332 -0.54 6.32 -1.97
C CYS A 332 -1.48 7.00 -2.96
N MET A 333 -2.66 7.35 -2.48
CA MET A 333 -3.58 8.30 -3.12
C MET A 333 -3.36 9.70 -2.51
N PHE A 334 -4.27 10.12 -1.66
CA PHE A 334 -4.20 11.41 -0.95
C PHE A 334 -4.65 11.24 0.50
N GLU A 335 -4.45 10.03 1.02
CA GLU A 335 -4.88 9.61 2.34
C GLU A 335 -4.12 10.30 3.47
N SER A 336 -4.73 10.30 4.65
CA SER A 336 -4.10 10.83 5.85
C SER A 336 -2.94 9.94 6.34
N ARG A 337 -2.20 10.45 7.31
CA ARG A 337 -1.10 9.71 7.95
C ARG A 337 -1.55 8.38 8.59
N LEU A 338 -2.86 8.18 8.83
CA LEU A 338 -3.39 6.88 9.30
C LEU A 338 -3.17 5.79 8.23
N ALA A 339 -3.72 5.98 7.03
CA ALA A 339 -3.58 4.98 5.98
C ALA A 339 -2.16 4.94 5.39
N LEU A 340 -1.44 6.06 5.35
CA LEU A 340 -0.01 6.06 5.03
C LEU A 340 0.81 5.21 6.02
N THR A 341 0.46 5.23 7.32
CA THR A 341 1.08 4.34 8.30
C THR A 341 0.77 2.87 8.01
N ALA A 342 -0.47 2.55 7.65
CA ALA A 342 -0.84 1.19 7.27
C ALA A 342 -0.07 0.71 6.02
N ALA A 343 0.05 1.55 5.00
CA ALA A 343 0.85 1.28 3.81
C ALA A 343 2.33 1.08 4.13
N ALA A 344 2.89 1.89 5.02
CA ALA A 344 4.27 1.78 5.49
C ALA A 344 4.56 0.44 6.20
N HIS A 345 3.59 -0.13 6.93
CA HIS A 345 3.73 -1.47 7.50
C HIS A 345 3.85 -2.55 6.43
N VAL A 346 3.17 -2.40 5.29
CA VAL A 346 3.32 -3.32 4.14
C VAL A 346 4.73 -3.19 3.55
N VAL A 347 5.23 -1.97 3.33
CA VAL A 347 6.61 -1.73 2.85
C VAL A 347 7.61 -2.44 3.75
N ALA A 348 7.53 -2.24 5.05
CA ALA A 348 8.47 -2.77 6.03
C ALA A 348 8.42 -4.31 6.15
N SER A 349 7.34 -4.94 5.70
CA SER A 349 7.12 -6.39 5.86
C SER A 349 7.52 -7.24 4.65
N GLN A 350 7.69 -6.64 3.47
CA GLN A 350 7.93 -7.38 2.22
C GLN A 350 9.26 -6.99 1.59
N ALA A 351 10.18 -7.96 1.43
CA ALA A 351 11.56 -7.69 0.97
C ALA A 351 11.65 -7.23 -0.50
N ASN A 352 10.69 -7.60 -1.35
CA ASN A 352 10.62 -7.22 -2.75
C ASN A 352 9.96 -5.84 -2.99
N ILE A 353 9.46 -5.20 -1.93
CA ILE A 353 9.05 -3.78 -1.97
C ILE A 353 10.29 -2.94 -1.73
N VAL A 354 10.80 -2.33 -2.77
CA VAL A 354 12.09 -1.62 -2.77
C VAL A 354 11.95 -0.11 -2.87
N HIS A 355 10.77 0.39 -3.20
CA HIS A 355 10.43 1.80 -3.26
C HIS A 355 9.18 2.09 -2.42
N ALA A 356 9.07 3.32 -1.94
CA ALA A 356 7.90 3.86 -1.29
C ALA A 356 7.61 5.26 -1.84
N ASP A 357 6.33 5.54 -2.05
CA ASP A 357 5.74 6.80 -2.50
C ASP A 357 4.59 7.10 -1.52
N LEU A 358 4.97 7.55 -0.30
CA LEU A 358 4.09 7.72 0.86
C LEU A 358 4.09 9.17 1.34
N ASP A 359 3.78 10.07 0.44
CA ASP A 359 3.81 11.51 0.63
C ASP A 359 2.42 12.18 0.52
N GLY A 360 1.35 11.39 0.39
CA GLY A 360 -0.01 11.85 0.10
C GLY A 360 -0.59 12.90 1.05
N ASN A 361 -0.02 13.04 2.25
CA ASN A 361 -0.47 14.03 3.23
C ASN A 361 0.32 15.35 3.20
N ASN A 362 1.25 15.55 2.27
CA ASN A 362 2.05 16.80 2.22
C ASN A 362 1.20 18.06 1.99
N GLU A 363 0.13 17.93 1.21
CA GLU A 363 -0.77 19.04 0.90
C GLU A 363 -1.92 19.19 1.92
N HIS A 364 -1.95 18.39 2.97
CA HIS A 364 -2.97 18.51 4.01
C HIS A 364 -2.73 19.76 4.86
N ALA A 365 -3.76 20.59 5.01
CA ALA A 365 -3.69 21.79 5.84
C ALA A 365 -3.65 21.48 7.34
N ILE A 366 -4.11 20.29 7.73
CA ILE A 366 -4.09 19.79 9.11
C ILE A 366 -3.70 18.30 9.12
N ASP A 367 -3.07 17.87 10.18
CA ASP A 367 -2.80 16.45 10.45
C ASP A 367 -3.48 16.04 11.76
N PRO A 368 -4.64 15.36 11.69
CA PRO A 368 -5.38 14.97 12.88
C PRO A 368 -4.87 13.64 13.49
N ILE A 369 -3.77 13.08 13.01
CA ILE A 369 -3.27 11.76 13.44
C ILE A 369 -2.22 11.94 14.54
N THR A 370 -2.38 11.20 15.62
CA THR A 370 -1.40 11.06 16.71
C THR A 370 -0.63 9.75 16.56
N GLY A 371 0.67 9.75 16.85
CA GLY A 371 1.53 8.59 16.54
C GLY A 371 1.71 8.37 15.04
N GLY A 372 1.88 7.12 14.61
CA GLY A 372 2.06 6.76 13.21
C GLY A 372 3.46 7.06 12.67
N ILE A 373 3.58 7.03 11.34
CA ILE A 373 4.85 7.31 10.66
C ILE A 373 5.32 8.74 10.91
N THR A 374 6.65 8.90 10.91
CA THR A 374 7.30 10.21 10.83
C THR A 374 8.20 10.24 9.60
N VAL A 375 8.21 11.38 8.89
CA VAL A 375 9.06 11.59 7.72
C VAL A 375 10.02 12.75 7.98
N ASN A 376 11.29 12.51 7.76
CA ASN A 376 12.32 13.53 7.86
C ASN A 376 13.25 13.43 6.65
N ALA A 377 13.19 14.41 5.75
CA ALA A 377 14.00 14.47 4.53
C ALA A 377 13.91 13.17 3.70
N GLY A 378 12.70 12.64 3.50
CA GLY A 378 12.44 11.38 2.80
C GLY A 378 12.70 10.12 3.62
N ARG A 379 13.28 10.24 4.82
CA ARG A 379 13.46 9.09 5.72
C ARG A 379 12.21 8.87 6.55
N LEU A 380 11.50 7.79 6.27
CA LEU A 380 10.29 7.38 6.96
C LEU A 380 10.62 6.43 8.11
N THR A 381 10.01 6.64 9.27
CA THR A 381 10.15 5.78 10.44
C THR A 381 8.78 5.34 10.93
N LEU A 382 8.59 4.02 11.07
CA LEU A 382 7.40 3.40 11.66
C LEU A 382 7.47 3.36 13.19
N PRO A 383 6.32 3.47 13.87
CA PRO A 383 6.23 3.29 15.33
C PRO A 383 6.49 1.83 15.73
N GLU A 384 6.96 1.65 16.96
CA GLU A 384 7.15 0.32 17.59
C GLU A 384 5.97 -0.07 18.51
N THR A 385 4.89 0.72 18.52
CA THR A 385 3.69 0.45 19.32
C THR A 385 2.78 -0.60 18.64
N PRO A 386 1.99 -1.40 19.38
CA PRO A 386 1.13 -2.43 18.84
C PRO A 386 0.09 -1.91 17.83
N GLY A 387 -0.26 -2.75 16.86
CA GLY A 387 -1.20 -2.41 15.80
C GLY A 387 -0.55 -1.50 14.75
N LEU A 388 -1.32 -0.54 14.24
CA LEU A 388 -0.82 0.51 13.35
C LEU A 388 0.08 1.52 14.10
N GLY A 389 -0.07 1.62 15.42
CA GLY A 389 0.72 2.56 16.22
C GLY A 389 0.33 4.01 16.07
N CYS A 390 -0.90 4.28 15.66
CA CYS A 390 -1.47 5.62 15.54
C CYS A 390 -2.92 5.65 16.01
N ASP A 391 -3.42 6.87 16.25
CA ASP A 391 -4.82 7.16 16.58
C ASP A 391 -5.21 8.50 15.93
N VAL A 392 -6.50 8.78 15.92
CA VAL A 392 -7.02 10.08 15.50
C VAL A 392 -7.26 10.94 16.75
N ASP A 393 -6.87 12.21 16.71
CA ASP A 393 -7.08 13.16 17.81
C ASP A 393 -8.56 13.12 18.26
N PRO A 394 -8.84 12.77 19.52
CA PRO A 394 -10.20 12.69 20.03
C PRO A 394 -10.99 14.00 19.86
N ALA A 395 -10.32 15.15 19.99
CA ALA A 395 -10.96 16.46 19.80
C ALA A 395 -11.34 16.70 18.32
N PHE A 396 -10.62 16.11 17.39
CA PHE A 396 -10.97 16.13 15.98
C PHE A 396 -12.14 15.18 15.68
N VAL A 397 -12.12 13.96 16.21
CA VAL A 397 -13.20 12.97 16.02
C VAL A 397 -14.56 13.52 16.48
N THR A 398 -14.61 14.30 17.58
CA THR A 398 -15.87 14.89 18.07
C THR A 398 -16.52 15.87 17.09
N LYS A 399 -15.76 16.39 16.11
CA LYS A 399 -16.23 17.33 15.09
C LYS A 399 -16.68 16.63 13.80
N LEU A 400 -16.34 15.34 13.65
CA LEU A 400 -16.67 14.58 12.44
C LEU A 400 -18.17 14.24 12.41
N ARG A 401 -18.74 14.25 11.22
CA ARG A 401 -20.10 13.75 10.99
C ARG A 401 -20.10 12.23 10.97
N LYS A 402 -20.84 11.64 11.89
CA LYS A 402 -21.06 10.18 11.94
C LYS A 402 -22.13 9.77 10.92
N VAL A 403 -21.94 8.60 10.25
CA VAL A 403 -22.84 8.00 9.29
C VAL A 403 -23.65 6.87 9.93
#